data_98176266231c7dcd393bf31fb193ab3c
#
_entry.id   98176266231c7dcd393bf31fb193ab3c
#
_cell.length_a   1.000
_cell.length_b   1.000
_cell.length_c   1.000
_cell.angle_alpha   90.00
_cell.angle_beta   90.00
_cell.angle_gamma   90.00
#
_symmetry.space_group_name_H-M   'P 1'
#
loop_
_entity.id
_entity.type
_entity.pdbx_description
1 polymer ?
#
loop_
_entity_poly.entity_id
_entity_poly.type
_entity_poly.pdbx_seq_one_letter_code
_entity_poly.pdbx_strand_id
1 'polypeptide(L)'
;MNTLTSQIEQLQSLAHELLYLGVDGAPIYTDHFRQLNKEVLEQSDALYPQRGATPEEEANICLALLMGYNATIYNQGDKEEKKQVVLNRCWDVLDQLPATL
;
A
#
# COMPACT_ATOMS: atom_id res chain seq x y z
N MET A 1 -19.83 -8.10 2.56
CA MET A 1 -19.28 -7.41 3.72
C MET A 1 -17.84 -7.04 3.46
N ASN A 2 -17.51 -5.77 3.64
CA ASN A 2 -16.15 -5.34 3.40
C ASN A 2 -15.25 -5.77 4.53
N THR A 3 -14.30 -6.61 4.24
CA THR A 3 -13.38 -7.11 5.23
C THR A 3 -12.03 -6.45 5.06
N LEU A 4 -11.22 -6.50 6.09
CA LEU A 4 -9.84 -6.02 6.00
C LEU A 4 -9.08 -6.76 4.91
N THR A 5 -9.30 -8.05 4.78
CA THR A 5 -8.68 -8.85 3.71
C THR A 5 -9.03 -8.30 2.34
N SER A 6 -10.31 -7.96 2.11
CA SER A 6 -10.74 -7.39 0.84
C SER A 6 -10.05 -6.05 0.56
N GLN A 7 -9.91 -5.21 1.58
CA GLN A 7 -9.24 -3.93 1.44
C GLN A 7 -7.77 -4.11 1.06
N ILE A 8 -7.11 -5.05 1.71
CA ILE A 8 -5.70 -5.36 1.43
C ILE A 8 -5.53 -5.83 -0.02
N GLU A 9 -6.36 -6.79 -0.44
CA GLU A 9 -6.28 -7.35 -1.78
C GLU A 9 -6.58 -6.30 -2.85
N GLN A 10 -7.58 -5.47 -2.60
CA GLN A 10 -7.95 -4.42 -3.55
C GLN A 10 -6.82 -3.41 -3.72
N LEU A 11 -6.21 -2.98 -2.61
CA LEU A 11 -5.10 -2.04 -2.69
C LEU A 11 -3.91 -2.65 -3.42
N GLN A 12 -3.57 -3.90 -3.12
CA GLN A 12 -2.46 -4.56 -3.81
C GLN A 12 -2.72 -4.66 -5.30
N SER A 13 -3.94 -5.00 -5.70
CA SER A 13 -4.30 -5.10 -7.11
C SER A 13 -4.20 -3.76 -7.81
N LEU A 14 -4.73 -2.70 -7.20
CA LEU A 14 -4.68 -1.37 -7.78
C LEU A 14 -3.25 -0.83 -7.87
N ALA A 15 -2.47 -1.05 -6.81
CA ALA A 15 -1.08 -0.61 -6.81
C ALA A 15 -0.26 -1.32 -7.88
N HIS A 16 -0.52 -2.61 -8.07
CA HIS A 16 0.15 -3.39 -9.11
C HIS A 16 -0.20 -2.86 -10.49
N GLU A 17 -1.48 -2.56 -10.73
CA GLU A 17 -1.92 -1.98 -12.01
C GLU A 17 -1.24 -0.65 -12.26
N LEU A 18 -1.14 0.20 -11.25
CA LEU A 18 -0.49 1.50 -11.36
C LEU A 18 1.00 1.34 -11.71
N LEU A 19 1.67 0.41 -11.07
CA LEU A 19 3.08 0.13 -11.35
C LEU A 19 3.26 -0.34 -12.78
N TYR A 20 2.37 -1.19 -13.27
CA TYR A 20 2.45 -1.68 -14.65
C TYR A 20 2.30 -0.57 -15.67
N LEU A 21 1.41 0.38 -15.40
CA LEU A 21 1.28 1.53 -16.30
C LEU A 21 2.60 2.28 -16.41
N GLY A 22 3.30 2.45 -15.29
CA GLY A 22 4.59 3.12 -15.30
C GLY A 22 5.65 2.34 -16.06
N VAL A 23 5.69 1.02 -15.85
CA VAL A 23 6.66 0.14 -16.52
C VAL A 23 6.41 0.12 -18.02
N ASP A 24 5.15 0.11 -18.45
CA ASP A 24 4.80 0.08 -19.86
C ASP A 24 5.01 1.43 -20.54
N GLY A 25 5.43 2.44 -19.78
CA GLY A 25 5.69 3.75 -20.35
C GLY A 25 4.45 4.57 -20.63
N ALA A 26 3.33 4.25 -19.98
CA ALA A 26 2.11 5.02 -20.14
C ALA A 26 2.35 6.46 -19.69
N PRO A 27 1.81 7.45 -20.45
CA PRO A 27 2.02 8.85 -20.06
C PRO A 27 1.41 9.13 -18.68
N ILE A 28 2.21 9.65 -17.80
CA ILE A 28 1.78 9.91 -16.42
C ILE A 28 0.77 11.04 -16.32
N TYR A 29 0.63 11.82 -17.37
CA TYR A 29 -0.31 12.95 -17.39
C TYR A 29 -1.68 12.56 -17.91
N THR A 30 -1.93 11.30 -18.26
CA THR A 30 -3.25 10.88 -18.74
C THR A 30 -4.25 10.87 -17.60
N ASP A 31 -5.53 11.07 -17.94
CA ASP A 31 -6.59 11.03 -16.95
C ASP A 31 -6.68 9.66 -16.28
N HIS A 32 -6.48 8.60 -17.06
CA HIS A 32 -6.51 7.24 -16.51
C HIS A 32 -5.43 7.06 -15.43
N PHE A 33 -4.21 7.50 -15.73
CA PHE A 33 -3.11 7.39 -14.77
C PHE A 33 -3.41 8.20 -13.50
N ARG A 34 -3.87 9.43 -13.68
CA ARG A 34 -4.19 10.30 -12.54
C ARG A 34 -5.29 9.72 -11.67
N GLN A 35 -6.32 9.17 -12.31
CA GLN A 35 -7.44 8.59 -11.59
C GLN A 35 -6.99 7.37 -10.79
N LEU A 36 -6.20 6.51 -11.41
CA LEU A 36 -5.69 5.31 -10.73
C LEU A 36 -4.75 5.70 -9.59
N ASN A 37 -3.88 6.69 -9.81
CA ASN A 37 -2.99 7.20 -8.77
C ASN A 37 -3.78 7.69 -7.56
N LYS A 38 -4.86 8.42 -7.84
CA LYS A 38 -5.73 8.94 -6.78
C LYS A 38 -6.39 7.81 -6.00
N GLU A 39 -6.90 6.80 -6.71
CA GLU A 39 -7.54 5.65 -6.06
C GLU A 39 -6.56 4.90 -5.17
N VAL A 40 -5.36 4.66 -5.68
CA VAL A 40 -4.34 3.94 -4.89
C VAL A 40 -4.00 4.73 -3.63
N LEU A 41 -3.83 6.04 -3.76
CA LEU A 41 -3.53 6.88 -2.60
C LEU A 41 -4.67 6.89 -1.59
N GLU A 42 -5.91 7.01 -2.05
CA GLU A 42 -7.07 7.02 -1.17
C GLU A 42 -7.22 5.68 -0.43
N GLN A 43 -7.02 4.57 -1.14
CA GLN A 43 -7.07 3.25 -0.52
C GLN A 43 -5.94 3.06 0.48
N SER A 44 -4.75 3.55 0.15
CA SER A 44 -3.61 3.49 1.07
C SER A 44 -3.90 4.28 2.34
N ASP A 45 -4.41 5.49 2.20
CA ASP A 45 -4.72 6.32 3.36
C ASP A 45 -5.85 5.74 4.20
N ALA A 46 -6.81 5.06 3.58
CA ALA A 46 -7.89 4.39 4.31
C ALA A 46 -7.37 3.19 5.10
N LEU A 47 -6.40 2.48 4.53
CA LEU A 47 -5.83 1.31 5.20
C LEU A 47 -4.80 1.68 6.26
N TYR A 48 -4.14 2.81 6.10
CA TYR A 48 -3.02 3.23 6.93
C TYR A 48 -3.30 3.16 8.45
N PRO A 49 -4.44 3.64 8.96
CA PRO A 49 -4.69 3.59 10.40
C PRO A 49 -5.10 2.23 10.94
N GLN A 50 -5.37 1.29 10.06
CA GLN A 50 -5.84 -0.02 10.48
C GLN A 50 -4.69 -0.92 10.92
N ARG A 51 -5.00 -1.82 11.85
CA ARG A 51 -4.02 -2.75 12.37
C ARG A 51 -4.51 -4.17 12.20
N GLY A 52 -3.59 -5.10 11.98
CA GLY A 52 -3.94 -6.51 11.87
C GLY A 52 -4.18 -7.13 13.24
N ALA A 53 -5.05 -8.13 13.27
CA ALA A 53 -5.33 -8.88 14.50
C ALA A 53 -4.22 -9.88 14.81
N THR A 54 -3.46 -10.29 13.80
CA THR A 54 -2.35 -11.21 13.93
C THR A 54 -1.10 -10.60 13.30
N PRO A 55 0.10 -11.09 13.64
CA PRO A 55 1.31 -10.61 12.96
C PRO A 55 1.27 -10.81 11.44
N GLU A 56 0.70 -11.92 10.97
CA GLU A 56 0.58 -12.18 9.54
C GLU A 56 -0.33 -11.16 8.87
N GLU A 57 -1.46 -10.84 9.50
CA GLU A 57 -2.39 -9.85 8.95
C GLU A 57 -1.74 -8.47 8.93
N GLU A 58 -1.05 -8.11 10.01
CA GLU A 58 -0.34 -6.83 10.08
C GLU A 58 0.74 -6.76 8.99
N ALA A 59 1.45 -7.85 8.74
CA ALA A 59 2.44 -7.89 7.67
C ALA A 59 1.80 -7.64 6.30
N ASN A 60 0.62 -8.22 6.06
CA ASN A 60 -0.09 -8.02 4.81
C ASN A 60 -0.55 -6.58 4.65
N ILE A 61 -1.01 -5.95 5.74
CA ILE A 61 -1.38 -4.54 5.71
C ILE A 61 -0.15 -3.70 5.35
N CYS A 62 0.97 -3.94 6.01
CA CYS A 62 2.19 -3.19 5.76
C CYS A 62 2.67 -3.35 4.31
N LEU A 63 2.61 -4.57 3.78
CA LEU A 63 3.01 -4.81 2.39
C LEU A 63 2.12 -4.03 1.43
N ALA A 64 0.80 -4.08 1.65
CA ALA A 64 -0.13 -3.35 0.79
C ALA A 64 0.13 -1.84 0.84
N LEU A 65 0.40 -1.31 2.03
CA LEU A 65 0.69 0.11 2.19
C LEU A 65 1.98 0.52 1.48
N LEU A 66 3.02 -0.29 1.62
CA LEU A 66 4.28 -0.01 0.92
C LEU A 66 4.09 -0.05 -0.59
N MET A 67 3.34 -1.02 -1.10
CA MET A 67 3.03 -1.10 -2.52
C MET A 67 2.26 0.14 -2.97
N GLY A 68 1.25 0.54 -2.21
CA GLY A 68 0.43 1.70 -2.56
C GLY A 68 1.23 2.99 -2.57
N TYR A 69 1.96 3.26 -1.51
CA TYR A 69 2.73 4.50 -1.42
C TYR A 69 3.91 4.53 -2.39
N ASN A 70 4.49 3.38 -2.72
CA ASN A 70 5.57 3.34 -3.71
C ASN A 70 5.07 3.50 -5.13
N ALA A 71 3.85 3.05 -5.43
CA ALA A 71 3.29 3.13 -6.77
C ALA A 71 2.81 4.54 -7.13
N THR A 72 2.39 5.33 -6.14
CA THR A 72 1.84 6.66 -6.37
C THR A 72 2.92 7.70 -6.61
N ILE A 73 2.65 8.68 -7.48
CA ILE A 73 3.65 9.69 -7.85
C ILE A 73 3.19 11.13 -7.70
N TYR A 74 1.91 11.43 -7.81
CA TYR A 74 1.44 12.81 -7.80
C TYR A 74 1.10 13.34 -6.42
N ASN A 75 1.36 12.57 -5.41
CA ASN A 75 0.95 12.95 -4.07
C ASN A 75 2.01 13.82 -3.40
N GLN A 76 1.54 14.69 -2.55
CA GLN A 76 2.35 15.62 -1.79
C GLN A 76 2.16 15.34 -0.30
N GLY A 77 2.94 16.03 0.51
CA GLY A 77 2.70 16.03 1.93
C GLY A 77 3.43 14.92 2.66
N ASP A 78 2.68 14.14 3.41
CA ASP A 78 3.25 13.25 4.42
C ASP A 78 3.51 11.82 3.94
N LYS A 79 3.56 11.59 2.64
CA LYS A 79 3.77 10.24 2.10
C LYS A 79 5.06 9.60 2.64
N GLU A 80 6.14 10.34 2.64
CA GLU A 80 7.41 9.79 3.10
C GLU A 80 7.40 9.48 4.59
N GLU A 81 6.72 10.32 5.37
CA GLU A 81 6.56 10.05 6.79
C GLU A 81 5.74 8.80 7.04
N LYS A 82 4.66 8.63 6.28
CA LYS A 82 3.82 7.44 6.38
C LYS A 82 4.57 6.19 5.99
N LYS A 83 5.38 6.27 4.93
CA LYS A 83 6.21 5.13 4.52
C LYS A 83 7.17 4.74 5.64
N GLN A 84 7.77 5.72 6.31
CA GLN A 84 8.68 5.43 7.42
C GLN A 84 7.96 4.75 8.57
N VAL A 85 6.75 5.23 8.90
CA VAL A 85 5.94 4.61 9.95
C VAL A 85 5.61 3.16 9.59
N VAL A 86 5.26 2.90 8.32
CA VAL A 86 4.95 1.55 7.86
C VAL A 86 6.18 0.66 7.95
N LEU A 87 7.35 1.17 7.59
CA LEU A 87 8.60 0.42 7.72
C LEU A 87 8.87 0.04 9.17
N ASN A 88 8.64 0.97 10.10
CA ASN A 88 8.80 0.68 11.51
C ASN A 88 7.81 -0.39 11.97
N ARG A 89 6.59 -0.35 11.46
CA ARG A 89 5.60 -1.40 11.75
C ARG A 89 6.06 -2.75 11.22
N CYS A 90 6.72 -2.76 10.07
CA CYS A 90 7.26 -4.00 9.50
C CYS A 90 8.32 -4.60 10.42
N TRP A 91 9.20 -3.77 10.97
CA TRP A 91 10.20 -4.26 11.92
C TRP A 91 9.55 -4.88 13.14
N ASP A 92 8.52 -4.23 13.68
CA ASP A 92 7.78 -4.76 14.84
C ASP A 92 7.15 -6.11 14.52
N VAL A 93 6.59 -6.25 13.31
CA VAL A 93 5.98 -7.51 12.89
C VAL A 93 7.02 -8.61 12.79
N LEU A 94 8.19 -8.29 12.23
CA LEU A 94 9.27 -9.28 12.09
C LEU A 94 9.69 -9.83 13.44
N ASP A 95 9.70 -8.99 14.47
CA ASP A 95 10.04 -9.42 15.82
C ASP A 95 8.98 -10.35 16.41
N GLN A 96 7.75 -10.28 15.93
CA GLN A 96 6.63 -11.07 16.43
C GLN A 96 6.43 -12.38 15.68
N LEU A 97 6.93 -12.45 14.44
CA LEU A 97 6.75 -13.66 13.63
C LEU A 97 7.67 -14.76 14.12
N PRO A 98 7.21 -16.02 14.07
CA PRO A 98 8.06 -17.12 14.47
C PRO A 98 9.25 -17.26 13.50
N ALA A 99 10.40 -17.58 14.05
CA ALA A 99 11.61 -17.81 13.27
C ALA A 99 11.54 -19.21 12.67
N THR A 100 10.71 -19.38 11.67
CA THR A 100 10.57 -20.67 10.99
C THR A 100 11.41 -20.63 9.72
N LEU A 101 12.51 -21.28 9.76
CA LEU A 101 13.31 -21.48 8.57
C LEU A 101 13.52 -22.97 8.35
#